data_aaa464cb4d9e8499397bfe3f72557085
#
_entry.id   aaa464cb4d9e8499397bfe3f72557085
#
_cell.length_a   1.000
_cell.length_b   1.000
_cell.length_c   1.000
_cell.angle_alpha   90.00
_cell.angle_beta   90.00
_cell.angle_gamma   90.00
#
_symmetry.space_group_name_H-M   'P 1'
#
loop_
_entity.id
_entity.type
_entity.pdbx_description
1 polymer ?
#
loop_
_entity_poly.entity_id
_entity_poly.type
_entity_poly.pdbx_seq_one_letter_code
_entity_poly.pdbx_strand_id
1 'polypeptide(L)'
;MSNTAVFFDRDGTLIHDPGYLNHPDQVQLLEGAAEALRELRGLGYKTVVVSNQSAVARGIVTEEMLEKIHERLRELLTAKGATIDKIYYCPYHPEGTIEQYRKDSDWRKPKPGMLLAAAQEMDIDLAKSWMIGDADRDMEAGRSAGCKTILVSTTRSEYGYPDKSRPDHVAVNMREAVNIVKKYHRSVQESRTMPASPINHEETLSAKSAEILSMVEEYAANETEKQRQEGPAPSAAASARTEQLLAGILEQLRGMRKSEMFVAEFSLLRLIAGVVQVFVPFCLLMALWFLMGTTRHDNNVFVALGFAITLQTMAMTFYVMHGRR
;
A
#
# COMPACT_ATOMS: atom_id res chain seq x y z
N MET A 1 27.14 2.94 -14.64
CA MET A 1 25.66 2.88 -14.47
C MET A 1 25.41 2.13 -13.17
N SER A 2 24.66 2.71 -12.25
CA SER A 2 24.29 2.03 -10.99
C SER A 2 23.44 0.79 -11.25
N ASN A 3 23.60 -0.22 -10.42
CA ASN A 3 22.82 -1.45 -10.48
C ASN A 3 21.36 -1.19 -10.04
N THR A 4 20.45 -2.04 -10.43
CA THR A 4 19.10 -2.14 -9.86
C THR A 4 18.96 -3.46 -9.13
N ALA A 5 18.22 -3.51 -8.04
CA ALA A 5 18.06 -4.71 -7.23
C ALA A 5 16.60 -5.02 -6.90
N VAL A 6 16.35 -6.29 -6.63
CA VAL A 6 15.18 -6.73 -5.88
C VAL A 6 15.68 -7.29 -4.55
N PHE A 7 15.29 -6.63 -3.48
CA PHE A 7 15.49 -7.06 -2.11
C PHE A 7 14.36 -7.99 -1.69
N PHE A 8 14.72 -9.07 -1.02
CA PHE A 8 13.76 -10.06 -0.51
C PHE A 8 13.90 -10.21 0.99
N ASP A 9 12.80 -10.30 1.71
CA ASP A 9 12.86 -10.98 2.99
C ASP A 9 13.13 -12.48 2.79
N ARG A 10 13.63 -13.16 3.80
CA ARG A 10 13.95 -14.59 3.76
C ARG A 10 12.77 -15.44 4.21
N ASP A 11 12.41 -15.29 5.48
CA ASP A 11 11.40 -16.13 6.15
C ASP A 11 9.98 -15.69 5.76
N GLY A 12 9.12 -16.60 5.31
CA GLY A 12 7.79 -16.29 4.79
C GLY A 12 7.77 -15.72 3.35
N THR A 13 8.96 -15.44 2.77
CA THR A 13 9.07 -14.87 1.41
C THR A 13 9.81 -15.79 0.45
N LEU A 14 11.04 -16.22 0.76
CA LEU A 14 11.81 -17.18 -0.04
C LEU A 14 11.76 -18.59 0.51
N ILE A 15 11.63 -18.74 1.82
CA ILE A 15 11.52 -20.02 2.52
C ILE A 15 10.34 -20.02 3.47
N HIS A 16 9.86 -21.22 3.81
CA HIS A 16 8.87 -21.39 4.86
C HIS A 16 9.40 -20.82 6.18
N ASP A 17 8.54 -20.14 6.93
CA ASP A 17 8.85 -19.64 8.26
C ASP A 17 8.34 -20.62 9.33
N PRO A 18 9.23 -21.39 9.99
CA PRO A 18 8.84 -22.28 11.09
C PRO A 18 8.81 -21.55 12.45
N GLY A 19 8.91 -20.21 12.47
CA GLY A 19 9.12 -19.37 13.63
C GLY A 19 10.60 -19.08 13.87
N TYR A 20 11.34 -19.99 14.53
CA TYR A 20 12.79 -19.86 14.67
C TYR A 20 13.50 -21.02 13.98
N LEU A 21 14.04 -20.71 12.81
CA LEU A 21 14.86 -21.63 12.04
C LEU A 21 16.25 -21.73 12.70
N ASN A 22 16.63 -22.94 13.15
CA ASN A 22 17.84 -23.15 13.92
C ASN A 22 18.73 -24.29 13.39
N HIS A 23 18.33 -24.97 12.31
CA HIS A 23 19.09 -26.02 11.65
C HIS A 23 18.96 -25.93 10.11
N PRO A 24 20.02 -26.21 9.34
CA PRO A 24 19.98 -26.19 7.87
C PRO A 24 18.93 -27.10 7.24
N ASP A 25 18.66 -28.26 7.84
CA ASP A 25 17.69 -29.23 7.32
C ASP A 25 16.23 -28.72 7.34
N GLN A 26 15.97 -27.67 8.11
CA GLN A 26 14.66 -27.01 8.18
C GLN A 26 14.41 -26.05 7.02
N VAL A 27 15.44 -25.74 6.21
CA VAL A 27 15.32 -24.82 5.08
C VAL A 27 14.50 -25.47 3.98
N GLN A 28 13.32 -24.91 3.71
CA GLN A 28 12.40 -25.33 2.64
C GLN A 28 12.03 -24.11 1.79
N LEU A 29 12.34 -24.19 0.49
CA LEU A 29 11.98 -23.11 -0.43
C LEU A 29 10.46 -23.01 -0.59
N LEU A 30 9.95 -21.80 -0.58
CA LEU A 30 8.57 -21.51 -0.99
C LEU A 30 8.41 -21.73 -2.51
N GLU A 31 7.20 -22.11 -2.90
CA GLU A 31 6.86 -22.27 -4.31
C GLU A 31 7.09 -20.98 -5.09
N GLY A 32 7.75 -21.09 -6.24
CA GLY A 32 8.04 -19.94 -7.10
C GLY A 32 9.25 -19.09 -6.67
N ALA A 33 9.88 -19.33 -5.51
CA ALA A 33 11.01 -18.54 -5.04
C ALA A 33 12.24 -18.62 -5.98
N ALA A 34 12.63 -19.81 -6.39
CA ALA A 34 13.77 -19.99 -7.30
C ALA A 34 13.46 -19.44 -8.71
N GLU A 35 12.26 -19.64 -9.21
CA GLU A 35 11.76 -19.09 -10.47
C GLU A 35 11.82 -17.55 -10.47
N ALA A 36 11.35 -16.93 -9.38
CA ALA A 36 11.37 -15.47 -9.22
C ALA A 36 12.80 -14.91 -9.31
N LEU A 37 13.75 -15.50 -8.58
CA LEU A 37 15.13 -15.08 -8.60
C LEU A 37 15.74 -15.18 -10.01
N ARG A 38 15.50 -16.30 -10.74
CA ARG A 38 15.99 -16.47 -12.12
C ARG A 38 15.42 -15.43 -13.06
N GLU A 39 14.10 -15.21 -13.02
CA GLU A 39 13.42 -14.29 -13.91
C GLU A 39 13.87 -12.84 -13.70
N LEU A 40 14.00 -12.42 -12.45
CA LEU A 40 14.44 -11.07 -12.10
C LEU A 40 15.92 -10.84 -12.47
N ARG A 41 16.77 -11.83 -12.28
CA ARG A 41 18.17 -11.77 -12.77
C ARG A 41 18.23 -11.69 -14.29
N GLY A 42 17.35 -12.41 -14.99
CA GLY A 42 17.22 -12.33 -16.48
C GLY A 42 16.83 -10.94 -16.96
N LEU A 43 16.20 -10.12 -16.12
CA LEU A 43 15.89 -8.71 -16.38
C LEU A 43 17.03 -7.76 -15.99
N GLY A 44 18.14 -8.27 -15.45
CA GLY A 44 19.28 -7.47 -15.02
C GLY A 44 19.24 -6.98 -13.58
N TYR A 45 18.25 -7.39 -12.77
CA TYR A 45 18.22 -7.05 -11.35
C TYR A 45 19.23 -7.89 -10.54
N LYS A 46 19.92 -7.25 -9.60
CA LYS A 46 20.58 -7.94 -8.50
C LYS A 46 19.54 -8.53 -7.55
N THR A 47 19.81 -9.71 -7.02
CA THR A 47 18.95 -10.39 -6.05
C THR A 47 19.62 -10.38 -4.68
N VAL A 48 19.03 -9.66 -3.73
CA VAL A 48 19.61 -9.42 -2.41
C VAL A 48 18.62 -9.84 -1.33
N VAL A 49 19.08 -10.58 -0.33
CA VAL A 49 18.27 -10.93 0.85
C VAL A 49 18.55 -9.97 1.98
N VAL A 50 17.49 -9.50 2.66
CA VAL A 50 17.56 -8.62 3.85
C VAL A 50 16.65 -9.18 4.93
N SER A 51 17.22 -9.77 5.99
CA SER A 51 16.46 -10.56 6.97
C SER A 51 16.73 -10.18 8.42
N ASN A 52 15.68 -10.11 9.25
CA ASN A 52 15.79 -9.96 10.70
C ASN A 52 16.00 -11.34 11.34
N GLN A 53 17.17 -11.56 11.96
CA GLN A 53 17.54 -12.82 12.57
C GLN A 53 17.68 -12.73 14.10
N SER A 54 16.57 -12.40 14.76
CA SER A 54 16.51 -12.24 16.22
C SER A 54 16.73 -13.53 17.01
N ALA A 55 16.70 -14.68 16.36
CA ALA A 55 17.08 -15.97 16.94
C ALA A 55 18.49 -15.93 17.53
N VAL A 56 19.43 -15.18 16.91
CA VAL A 56 20.79 -14.98 17.41
C VAL A 56 20.76 -14.21 18.74
N ALA A 57 20.07 -13.06 18.79
CA ALA A 57 19.95 -12.27 20.01
C ALA A 57 19.24 -13.02 21.16
N ARG A 58 18.42 -14.01 20.82
CA ARG A 58 17.71 -14.86 21.79
C ARG A 58 18.50 -16.11 22.18
N GLY A 59 19.69 -16.34 21.62
CA GLY A 59 20.51 -17.52 21.90
C GLY A 59 19.95 -18.84 21.35
N ILE A 60 18.99 -18.77 20.43
CA ILE A 60 18.37 -19.95 19.81
C ILE A 60 19.28 -20.52 18.71
N VAL A 61 20.04 -19.65 18.03
CA VAL A 61 20.97 -20.00 16.97
C VAL A 61 22.24 -19.16 17.12
N THR A 62 23.42 -19.74 16.80
CA THR A 62 24.67 -19.00 16.71
C THR A 62 24.84 -18.39 15.31
N GLU A 63 25.74 -17.40 15.15
CA GLU A 63 26.01 -16.85 13.81
C GLU A 63 26.65 -17.90 12.88
N GLU A 64 27.47 -18.81 13.41
CA GLU A 64 28.02 -19.91 12.63
C GLU A 64 26.95 -20.88 12.11
N MET A 65 25.94 -21.15 12.94
CA MET A 65 24.81 -21.97 12.52
C MET A 65 23.92 -21.23 11.53
N LEU A 66 23.73 -19.93 11.71
CA LEU A 66 23.00 -19.08 10.78
C LEU A 66 23.70 -19.07 9.39
N GLU A 67 25.02 -19.00 9.35
CA GLU A 67 25.74 -19.08 8.07
C GLU A 67 25.55 -20.43 7.38
N LYS A 68 25.56 -21.56 8.10
CA LYS A 68 25.22 -22.88 7.54
C LYS A 68 23.78 -22.93 6.98
N ILE A 69 22.85 -22.25 7.64
CA ILE A 69 21.48 -22.10 7.14
C ILE A 69 21.47 -21.30 5.81
N HIS A 70 22.24 -20.22 5.73
CA HIS A 70 22.39 -19.42 4.51
C HIS A 70 23.09 -20.21 3.39
N GLU A 71 24.09 -21.02 3.70
CA GLU A 71 24.72 -21.92 2.74
C GLU A 71 23.70 -22.92 2.19
N ARG A 72 22.91 -23.51 3.07
CA ARG A 72 21.85 -24.45 2.66
C ARG A 72 20.82 -23.80 1.74
N LEU A 73 20.42 -22.56 2.02
CA LEU A 73 19.54 -21.79 1.14
C LEU A 73 20.18 -21.60 -0.25
N ARG A 74 21.47 -21.21 -0.31
CA ARG A 74 22.20 -21.04 -1.58
C ARG A 74 22.28 -22.36 -2.37
N GLU A 75 22.54 -23.48 -1.70
CA GLU A 75 22.57 -24.81 -2.33
C GLU A 75 21.22 -25.16 -2.97
N LEU A 76 20.13 -25.03 -2.21
CA LEU A 76 18.78 -25.34 -2.69
C LEU A 76 18.35 -24.48 -3.88
N LEU A 77 18.71 -23.20 -3.87
CA LEU A 77 18.48 -22.28 -4.99
C LEU A 77 19.33 -22.66 -6.19
N THR A 78 20.62 -22.94 -5.99
CA THR A 78 21.57 -23.35 -7.05
C THR A 78 21.12 -24.64 -7.72
N ALA A 79 20.64 -25.62 -6.96
CA ALA A 79 20.07 -26.85 -7.50
C ALA A 79 18.85 -26.60 -8.43
N LYS A 80 18.18 -25.45 -8.27
CA LYS A 80 17.09 -25.00 -9.15
C LYS A 80 17.54 -23.93 -10.17
N GLY A 81 18.85 -23.71 -10.35
CA GLY A 81 19.42 -22.76 -11.28
C GLY A 81 19.22 -21.29 -10.88
N ALA A 82 18.92 -21.01 -9.61
CA ALA A 82 18.76 -19.67 -9.05
C ALA A 82 19.96 -19.31 -8.17
N THR A 83 20.24 -18.01 -8.06
CA THR A 83 21.33 -17.51 -7.21
C THR A 83 20.92 -16.25 -6.49
N ILE A 84 21.53 -16.00 -5.33
CA ILE A 84 21.44 -14.76 -4.56
C ILE A 84 22.81 -14.07 -4.65
N ASP A 85 22.82 -12.75 -4.97
CA ASP A 85 24.07 -11.99 -5.05
C ASP A 85 24.64 -11.74 -3.65
N LYS A 86 23.78 -11.41 -2.66
CA LYS A 86 24.21 -11.21 -1.27
C LYS A 86 23.07 -11.39 -0.27
N ILE A 87 23.44 -11.78 0.96
CA ILE A 87 22.52 -11.88 2.10
C ILE A 87 23.02 -10.91 3.17
N TYR A 88 22.15 -9.97 3.57
CA TYR A 88 22.32 -9.11 4.74
C TYR A 88 21.35 -9.57 5.83
N TYR A 89 21.80 -9.60 7.06
CA TYR A 89 20.95 -9.97 8.18
C TYR A 89 21.23 -9.10 9.41
N CYS A 90 20.21 -8.93 10.23
CA CYS A 90 20.30 -8.24 11.51
C CYS A 90 20.17 -9.25 12.67
N PRO A 91 21.24 -9.56 13.39
CA PRO A 91 21.19 -10.47 14.53
C PRO A 91 20.66 -9.81 15.81
N TYR A 92 20.49 -8.48 15.81
CA TYR A 92 20.16 -7.68 16.99
C TYR A 92 18.66 -7.64 17.30
N HIS A 93 18.36 -7.58 18.62
CA HIS A 93 17.01 -7.34 19.12
C HIS A 93 17.07 -6.56 20.44
N PRO A 94 16.20 -5.54 20.67
CA PRO A 94 16.22 -4.76 21.92
C PRO A 94 16.01 -5.62 23.17
N GLU A 95 15.19 -6.66 23.05
CA GLU A 95 14.86 -7.62 24.12
C GLU A 95 15.67 -8.93 24.00
N GLY A 96 16.83 -8.91 23.33
CA GLY A 96 17.68 -10.08 23.22
C GLY A 96 18.20 -10.56 24.58
N THR A 97 18.31 -11.89 24.77
CA THR A 97 18.88 -12.48 25.99
C THR A 97 20.39 -12.44 25.99
N ILE A 98 21.00 -12.49 24.82
CA ILE A 98 22.47 -12.41 24.64
C ILE A 98 22.88 -10.93 24.62
N GLU A 99 23.68 -10.52 25.61
CA GLU A 99 24.01 -9.11 25.85
C GLU A 99 24.64 -8.42 24.64
N GLN A 100 25.59 -9.03 23.98
CA GLN A 100 26.27 -8.49 22.80
C GLN A 100 25.35 -8.21 21.61
N TYR A 101 24.18 -8.88 21.54
CA TYR A 101 23.17 -8.69 20.50
C TYR A 101 21.95 -7.90 20.96
N ARG A 102 21.93 -7.51 22.26
CA ARG A 102 20.83 -6.72 22.84
C ARG A 102 20.99 -5.25 22.53
N LYS A 103 20.51 -4.82 21.37
CA LYS A 103 20.48 -3.40 21.02
C LYS A 103 19.41 -3.11 19.99
N ASP A 104 18.93 -1.87 19.94
CA ASP A 104 18.17 -1.34 18.83
C ASP A 104 19.14 -0.97 17.70
N SER A 105 19.07 -1.67 16.58
CA SER A 105 19.97 -1.51 15.45
C SER A 105 19.28 -0.90 14.26
N ASP A 106 19.94 0.01 13.54
CA ASP A 106 19.43 0.56 12.28
C ASP A 106 19.34 -0.47 11.16
N TRP A 107 20.04 -1.62 11.32
CA TRP A 107 19.92 -2.75 10.42
C TRP A 107 18.64 -3.55 10.59
N ARG A 108 17.94 -3.38 11.72
CA ARG A 108 16.71 -4.13 12.00
C ARG A 108 15.51 -3.50 11.27
N LYS A 109 14.89 -4.23 10.34
CA LYS A 109 13.59 -3.84 9.76
C LYS A 109 12.54 -3.64 10.88
N PRO A 110 11.79 -2.52 10.89
CA PRO A 110 11.45 -1.64 9.77
C PRO A 110 12.49 -0.56 9.41
N LYS A 111 13.63 -0.45 10.08
CA LYS A 111 14.67 0.50 9.70
C LYS A 111 15.39 0.06 8.41
N PRO A 112 15.84 0.98 7.56
CA PRO A 112 16.35 0.68 6.21
C PRO A 112 17.83 0.28 6.15
N GLY A 113 18.54 0.15 7.27
CA GLY A 113 20.00 0.06 7.31
C GLY A 113 20.61 -1.04 6.44
N MET A 114 19.98 -2.24 6.36
CA MET A 114 20.47 -3.32 5.50
C MET A 114 20.36 -2.96 4.00
N LEU A 115 19.27 -2.31 3.59
CA LEU A 115 19.07 -1.87 2.20
C LEU A 115 20.07 -0.77 1.83
N LEU A 116 20.31 0.18 2.73
CA LEU A 116 21.28 1.26 2.53
C LEU A 116 22.70 0.73 2.45
N ALA A 117 23.08 -0.23 3.32
CA ALA A 117 24.40 -0.88 3.27
C ALA A 117 24.59 -1.64 1.95
N ALA A 118 23.59 -2.38 1.49
CA ALA A 118 23.63 -3.06 0.21
C ALA A 118 23.75 -2.08 -0.97
N ALA A 119 23.03 -0.95 -0.92
CA ALA A 119 23.11 0.07 -1.95
C ALA A 119 24.51 0.68 -2.06
N GLN A 120 25.12 0.98 -0.94
CA GLN A 120 26.50 1.50 -0.90
C GLN A 120 27.53 0.47 -1.41
N GLU A 121 27.43 -0.78 -0.96
CA GLU A 121 28.41 -1.81 -1.29
C GLU A 121 28.32 -2.30 -2.74
N MET A 122 27.10 -2.37 -3.28
CA MET A 122 26.83 -2.96 -4.60
C MET A 122 26.47 -1.91 -5.67
N ASP A 123 26.64 -0.61 -5.40
CA ASP A 123 26.27 0.53 -6.28
C ASP A 123 24.83 0.41 -6.80
N ILE A 124 23.86 0.26 -5.87
CA ILE A 124 22.45 0.05 -6.20
C ILE A 124 21.67 1.38 -6.18
N ASP A 125 20.94 1.66 -7.24
CA ASP A 125 19.94 2.72 -7.32
C ASP A 125 18.63 2.26 -6.64
N LEU A 126 18.43 2.67 -5.39
CA LEU A 126 17.26 2.28 -4.59
C LEU A 126 15.94 2.76 -5.20
N ALA A 127 15.92 3.94 -5.84
CA ALA A 127 14.70 4.47 -6.45
C ALA A 127 14.20 3.63 -7.65
N LYS A 128 15.07 2.85 -8.25
CA LYS A 128 14.76 1.90 -9.33
C LYS A 128 14.67 0.45 -8.85
N SER A 129 14.79 0.23 -7.54
CA SER A 129 14.84 -1.08 -6.91
C SER A 129 13.55 -1.40 -6.18
N TRP A 130 13.40 -2.65 -5.78
CA TRP A 130 12.19 -3.18 -5.15
C TRP A 130 12.52 -3.85 -3.82
N MET A 131 11.58 -3.75 -2.86
CA MET A 131 11.55 -4.60 -1.67
C MET A 131 10.31 -5.50 -1.73
N ILE A 132 10.54 -6.81 -1.67
CA ILE A 132 9.50 -7.84 -1.64
C ILE A 132 9.57 -8.56 -0.29
N GLY A 133 8.47 -8.60 0.44
CA GLY A 133 8.38 -9.24 1.75
C GLY A 133 6.95 -9.61 2.10
N ASP A 134 6.75 -10.30 3.22
CA ASP A 134 5.46 -10.79 3.69
C ASP A 134 4.88 -9.97 4.86
N ALA A 135 5.63 -8.98 5.36
CA ALA A 135 5.26 -8.24 6.56
C ALA A 135 5.39 -6.71 6.40
N ASP A 136 4.62 -5.98 7.21
CA ASP A 136 4.61 -4.52 7.26
C ASP A 136 6.00 -3.92 7.48
N ARG A 137 6.84 -4.56 8.30
CA ARG A 137 8.23 -4.13 8.56
C ARG A 137 9.09 -4.12 7.30
N ASP A 138 8.80 -4.96 6.31
CA ASP A 138 9.52 -5.03 5.05
C ASP A 138 9.14 -3.85 4.17
N MET A 139 7.85 -3.55 4.13
CA MET A 139 7.30 -2.42 3.39
C MET A 139 7.82 -1.08 3.94
N GLU A 140 7.79 -0.91 5.27
CA GLU A 140 8.32 0.29 5.91
C GLU A 140 9.83 0.45 5.67
N ALA A 141 10.62 -0.63 5.76
CA ALA A 141 12.05 -0.61 5.47
C ALA A 141 12.34 -0.25 4.00
N GLY A 142 11.61 -0.87 3.06
CA GLY A 142 11.74 -0.59 1.62
C GLY A 142 11.41 0.86 1.28
N ARG A 143 10.29 1.37 1.76
CA ARG A 143 9.88 2.77 1.55
C ARG A 143 10.87 3.76 2.17
N SER A 144 11.32 3.48 3.40
CA SER A 144 12.31 4.33 4.09
C SER A 144 13.67 4.36 3.37
N ALA A 145 13.99 3.29 2.64
CA ALA A 145 15.18 3.24 1.78
C ALA A 145 14.97 3.90 0.40
N GLY A 146 13.72 4.23 0.02
CA GLY A 146 13.39 4.79 -1.28
C GLY A 146 13.09 3.75 -2.37
N CYS A 147 12.91 2.48 -2.01
CA CYS A 147 12.52 1.40 -2.91
C CYS A 147 11.00 1.40 -3.16
N LYS A 148 10.59 0.82 -4.29
CA LYS A 148 9.22 0.35 -4.48
C LYS A 148 8.99 -0.92 -3.66
N THR A 149 7.74 -1.13 -3.21
CA THR A 149 7.43 -2.20 -2.28
C THR A 149 6.32 -3.11 -2.79
N ILE A 150 6.50 -4.42 -2.60
CA ILE A 150 5.49 -5.45 -2.90
C ILE A 150 5.30 -6.32 -1.67
N LEU A 151 4.10 -6.28 -1.10
CA LEU A 151 3.70 -7.20 -0.03
C LEU A 151 3.19 -8.51 -0.66
N VAL A 152 3.80 -9.62 -0.27
CA VAL A 152 3.31 -10.96 -0.66
C VAL A 152 2.40 -11.47 0.45
N SER A 153 1.09 -11.52 0.19
CA SER A 153 0.10 -11.95 1.17
C SER A 153 -1.08 -12.62 0.49
N THR A 154 -1.47 -13.79 0.98
CA THR A 154 -2.69 -14.48 0.53
C THR A 154 -3.98 -13.80 1.02
N THR A 155 -3.87 -12.98 2.06
CA THR A 155 -5.00 -12.23 2.63
C THR A 155 -4.82 -10.74 2.35
N ARG A 156 -5.77 -10.14 1.63
CA ARG A 156 -5.84 -8.68 1.54
C ARG A 156 -6.33 -8.13 2.87
N SER A 157 -5.64 -7.16 3.43
CA SER A 157 -6.12 -6.47 4.63
C SER A 157 -7.40 -5.70 4.28
N GLU A 158 -8.52 -6.10 4.87
CA GLU A 158 -9.81 -5.38 4.73
C GLU A 158 -9.75 -4.00 5.41
N TYR A 159 -8.84 -3.80 6.33
CA TYR A 159 -8.68 -2.57 7.13
C TYR A 159 -7.65 -1.59 6.56
N GLY A 160 -7.06 -1.90 5.41
CA GLY A 160 -5.96 -1.10 4.86
C GLY A 160 -4.62 -1.32 5.59
N TYR A 161 -3.63 -0.52 5.19
CA TYR A 161 -2.28 -0.56 5.78
C TYR A 161 -1.96 0.79 6.41
N PRO A 162 -1.22 0.83 7.52
CA PRO A 162 -0.70 2.08 8.06
C PRO A 162 0.10 2.85 7.00
N ASP A 163 0.05 4.18 6.99
CA ASP A 163 0.70 4.99 5.96
C ASP A 163 2.19 4.68 5.78
N LYS A 164 2.90 4.37 6.89
CA LYS A 164 4.33 4.04 6.85
C LYS A 164 4.64 2.69 6.21
N SER A 165 3.78 1.69 6.41
CA SER A 165 3.93 0.33 5.89
C SER A 165 3.03 0.02 4.70
N ARG A 166 2.34 1.03 4.15
CA ARG A 166 1.48 0.86 2.98
C ARG A 166 2.30 0.40 1.77
N PRO A 167 2.05 -0.82 1.24
CA PRO A 167 2.77 -1.30 0.07
C PRO A 167 2.35 -0.53 -1.19
N ASP A 168 3.27 -0.39 -2.15
CA ASP A 168 2.92 0.14 -3.48
C ASP A 168 2.09 -0.89 -4.27
N HIS A 169 2.36 -2.19 -4.04
CA HIS A 169 1.62 -3.30 -4.63
C HIS A 169 1.42 -4.44 -3.63
N VAL A 170 0.35 -5.21 -3.83
CA VAL A 170 0.08 -6.45 -3.09
C VAL A 170 0.00 -7.59 -4.11
N ALA A 171 0.71 -8.67 -3.83
CA ALA A 171 0.74 -9.88 -4.65
C ALA A 171 0.29 -11.08 -3.80
N VAL A 172 -0.52 -11.98 -4.34
CA VAL A 172 -0.98 -13.18 -3.62
C VAL A 172 0.09 -14.27 -3.52
N ASN A 173 1.13 -14.18 -4.36
CA ASN A 173 2.26 -15.11 -4.38
C ASN A 173 3.47 -14.48 -5.09
N MET A 174 4.60 -15.18 -5.04
CA MET A 174 5.86 -14.72 -5.64
C MET A 174 5.76 -14.54 -7.17
N ARG A 175 5.01 -15.38 -7.87
CA ARG A 175 4.81 -15.25 -9.33
C ARG A 175 4.13 -13.92 -9.69
N GLU A 176 3.10 -13.53 -8.94
CA GLU A 176 2.43 -12.24 -9.17
C GLU A 176 3.37 -11.06 -8.84
N ALA A 177 4.16 -11.15 -7.79
CA ALA A 177 5.16 -10.14 -7.47
C ALA A 177 6.15 -9.94 -8.62
N VAL A 178 6.67 -11.02 -9.21
CA VAL A 178 7.54 -10.96 -10.41
C VAL A 178 6.84 -10.32 -11.60
N ASN A 179 5.57 -10.65 -11.83
CA ASN A 179 4.81 -10.07 -12.94
C ASN A 179 4.62 -8.55 -12.79
N ILE A 180 4.44 -8.06 -11.57
CA ILE A 180 4.41 -6.62 -11.27
C ILE A 180 5.74 -5.96 -11.67
N VAL A 181 6.87 -6.53 -11.22
CA VAL A 181 8.21 -6.01 -11.55
C VAL A 181 8.45 -6.04 -13.07
N LYS A 182 8.09 -7.14 -13.75
CA LYS A 182 8.20 -7.26 -15.23
C LYS A 182 7.40 -6.19 -15.96
N LYS A 183 6.16 -5.96 -15.55
CA LYS A 183 5.29 -4.93 -16.15
C LYS A 183 5.93 -3.55 -16.02
N TYR A 184 6.42 -3.22 -14.82
CA TYR A 184 7.13 -1.96 -14.59
C TYR A 184 8.40 -1.86 -15.42
N HIS A 185 9.23 -2.92 -15.48
CA HIS A 185 10.46 -2.96 -16.26
C HIS A 185 10.20 -2.67 -17.74
N ARG A 186 9.16 -3.25 -18.36
CA ARG A 186 8.75 -3.01 -19.74
C ARG A 186 8.33 -1.55 -19.96
N SER A 187 7.49 -1.00 -19.09
CA SER A 187 7.02 0.39 -19.23
C SER A 187 8.19 1.40 -19.19
N VAL A 188 9.20 1.14 -18.36
CA VAL A 188 10.41 1.98 -18.31
C VAL A 188 11.27 1.83 -19.57
N GLN A 189 11.35 0.62 -20.14
CA GLN A 189 12.09 0.41 -21.40
C GLN A 189 11.38 1.05 -22.59
N GLU A 190 10.08 0.90 -22.71
CA GLU A 190 9.26 1.53 -23.74
C GLU A 190 9.39 3.06 -23.72
N SER A 191 9.37 3.66 -22.51
CA SER A 191 9.59 5.11 -22.35
C SER A 191 10.99 5.58 -22.76
N ARG A 192 12.00 4.70 -22.75
CA ARG A 192 13.38 5.02 -23.18
C ARG A 192 13.60 4.84 -24.68
N THR A 193 12.82 3.96 -25.32
CA THR A 193 12.95 3.65 -26.76
C THR A 193 12.08 4.55 -27.64
N MET A 194 11.10 5.24 -27.08
CA MET A 194 10.39 6.28 -27.81
C MET A 194 11.35 7.45 -28.03
N PRO A 195 11.63 7.86 -29.29
CA PRO A 195 12.36 9.10 -29.54
C PRO A 195 11.58 10.22 -28.85
N ALA A 196 12.29 11.10 -28.15
CA ALA A 196 11.73 12.32 -27.61
C ALA A 196 11.23 13.19 -28.77
N SER A 197 10.05 12.89 -29.27
CA SER A 197 9.29 13.87 -30.01
C SER A 197 8.98 14.98 -29.01
N PRO A 198 9.30 16.24 -29.30
CA PRO A 198 8.83 17.32 -28.49
C PRO A 198 7.30 17.28 -28.59
N ILE A 199 6.67 16.67 -27.61
CA ILE A 199 5.23 16.75 -27.45
C ILE A 199 4.97 18.16 -26.98
N ASN A 200 4.71 19.05 -27.98
CA ASN A 200 4.05 20.31 -27.72
C ASN A 200 2.66 19.98 -27.16
N HIS A 201 2.56 19.94 -25.84
CA HIS A 201 1.29 19.68 -25.16
C HIS A 201 0.20 20.67 -25.60
N GLU A 202 0.58 21.89 -26.01
CA GLU A 202 -0.35 22.88 -26.59
C GLU A 202 -0.85 22.49 -27.96
N GLU A 203 0.00 21.95 -28.84
CA GLU A 203 -0.43 21.51 -30.18
C GLU A 203 -1.30 20.26 -30.14
N THR A 204 -1.03 19.29 -29.26
CA THR A 204 -1.83 18.07 -29.17
C THR A 204 -3.20 18.31 -28.51
N LEU A 205 -3.29 19.23 -27.55
CA LEU A 205 -4.57 19.67 -26.99
C LEU A 205 -5.35 20.52 -27.98
N SER A 206 -4.67 21.38 -28.74
CA SER A 206 -5.27 22.19 -29.82
C SER A 206 -5.77 21.33 -30.98
N ALA A 207 -5.00 20.32 -31.42
CA ALA A 207 -5.41 19.40 -32.48
C ALA A 207 -6.60 18.54 -32.08
N LYS A 208 -6.61 17.97 -30.85
CA LYS A 208 -7.77 17.21 -30.35
C LYS A 208 -9.00 18.05 -30.10
N SER A 209 -8.83 19.28 -29.62
CA SER A 209 -9.98 20.19 -29.47
C SER A 209 -10.55 20.66 -30.81
N ALA A 210 -9.70 20.86 -31.83
CA ALA A 210 -10.12 21.15 -33.20
C ALA A 210 -10.87 19.96 -33.85
N GLU A 211 -10.37 18.74 -33.63
CA GLU A 211 -11.02 17.51 -34.11
C GLU A 211 -12.41 17.30 -33.46
N ILE A 212 -12.53 17.52 -32.14
CA ILE A 212 -13.80 17.46 -31.44
C ILE A 212 -14.77 18.56 -31.90
N LEU A 213 -14.26 19.79 -32.15
CA LEU A 213 -15.06 20.88 -32.69
C LEU A 213 -15.56 20.57 -34.11
N SER A 214 -14.72 20.02 -34.99
CA SER A 214 -15.16 19.64 -36.32
C SER A 214 -16.21 18.52 -36.31
N MET A 215 -16.09 17.53 -35.41
CA MET A 215 -17.10 16.49 -35.25
C MET A 215 -18.45 17.05 -34.72
N VAL A 216 -18.40 18.03 -33.82
CA VAL A 216 -19.61 18.70 -33.31
C VAL A 216 -20.25 19.58 -34.39
N GLU A 217 -19.46 20.30 -35.20
CA GLU A 217 -19.97 21.09 -36.32
C GLU A 217 -20.58 20.22 -37.42
N GLU A 218 -19.94 19.07 -37.76
CA GLU A 218 -20.48 18.10 -38.70
C GLU A 218 -21.79 17.47 -38.20
N TYR A 219 -21.87 17.16 -36.93
CA TYR A 219 -23.12 16.65 -36.29
C TYR A 219 -24.24 17.71 -36.33
N ALA A 220 -23.91 18.95 -35.99
CA ALA A 220 -24.88 20.06 -36.02
C ALA A 220 -25.34 20.39 -37.46
N ALA A 221 -24.45 20.30 -38.46
CA ALA A 221 -24.80 20.48 -39.85
C ALA A 221 -25.73 19.37 -40.37
N ASN A 222 -25.44 18.11 -40.03
CA ASN A 222 -26.27 16.96 -40.38
C ASN A 222 -27.66 17.00 -39.71
N GLU A 223 -27.75 17.48 -38.49
CA GLU A 223 -29.04 17.68 -37.80
C GLU A 223 -29.86 18.82 -38.43
N THR A 224 -29.20 19.90 -38.85
CA THR A 224 -29.86 21.03 -39.52
C THR A 224 -30.34 20.65 -40.92
N GLU A 225 -29.62 19.79 -41.63
CA GLU A 225 -30.01 19.29 -42.95
C GLU A 225 -31.13 18.28 -42.86
N LYS A 226 -31.16 17.45 -41.81
CA LYS A 226 -32.26 16.54 -41.51
C LYS A 226 -33.56 17.26 -41.13
N GLN A 227 -33.44 18.37 -40.39
CA GLN A 227 -34.56 19.24 -40.06
C GLN A 227 -35.11 20.04 -41.27
N ARG A 228 -34.31 20.25 -42.34
CA ARG A 228 -34.73 20.87 -43.58
C ARG A 228 -35.47 19.91 -44.53
N GLN A 229 -35.24 18.61 -44.43
CA GLN A 229 -35.88 17.57 -45.25
C GLN A 229 -37.17 17.01 -44.66
N GLU A 230 -37.36 17.12 -43.34
CA GLU A 230 -38.57 16.75 -42.67
C GLU A 230 -39.41 18.04 -42.40
N GLY A 231 -40.55 18.20 -43.12
CA GLY A 231 -41.47 19.32 -42.96
C GLY A 231 -42.00 19.51 -41.53
N PRO A 232 -42.78 20.54 -41.27
CA PRO A 232 -42.94 21.14 -39.98
C PRO A 232 -43.72 20.26 -38.98
N ALA A 233 -43.05 19.61 -38.10
CA ALA A 233 -43.37 19.34 -36.68
C ALA A 233 -42.34 18.40 -36.05
N PRO A 234 -41.58 18.83 -35.02
CA PRO A 234 -40.78 17.88 -34.26
C PRO A 234 -41.78 17.02 -33.44
N SER A 235 -41.78 15.73 -33.69
CA SER A 235 -42.56 14.80 -32.93
C SER A 235 -42.06 14.83 -31.46
N ALA A 236 -43.01 14.94 -30.52
CA ALA A 236 -42.76 14.92 -29.08
C ALA A 236 -41.90 13.72 -28.60
N ALA A 237 -41.76 12.69 -29.45
CA ALA A 237 -40.92 11.50 -29.22
C ALA A 237 -39.42 11.75 -29.36
N ALA A 238 -38.96 12.67 -30.24
CA ALA A 238 -37.54 12.98 -30.43
C ALA A 238 -37.00 13.85 -29.26
N SER A 239 -37.80 14.83 -28.82
CA SER A 239 -37.48 15.65 -27.63
C SER A 239 -37.43 14.79 -26.36
N ALA A 240 -38.37 13.87 -26.16
CA ALA A 240 -38.39 12.97 -25.01
C ALA A 240 -37.18 12.03 -24.97
N ARG A 241 -36.67 11.58 -26.11
CA ARG A 241 -35.50 10.70 -26.19
C ARG A 241 -34.20 11.44 -25.88
N THR A 242 -34.07 12.70 -26.30
CA THR A 242 -32.92 13.56 -25.98
C THR A 242 -32.92 13.95 -24.51
N GLU A 243 -34.08 14.24 -23.92
CA GLU A 243 -34.21 14.50 -22.49
C GLU A 243 -33.92 13.25 -21.64
N GLN A 244 -34.32 12.06 -22.07
CA GLN A 244 -33.99 10.81 -21.41
C GLN A 244 -32.45 10.50 -21.44
N LEU A 245 -31.78 10.76 -22.57
CA LEU A 245 -30.34 10.59 -22.69
C LEU A 245 -29.58 11.59 -21.81
N LEU A 246 -29.99 12.86 -21.81
CA LEU A 246 -29.45 13.90 -20.95
C LEU A 246 -29.67 13.58 -19.46
N ALA A 247 -30.85 13.10 -19.08
CA ALA A 247 -31.12 12.67 -17.72
C ALA A 247 -30.27 11.48 -17.30
N GLY A 248 -30.04 10.49 -18.20
CA GLY A 248 -29.17 9.33 -17.93
C GLY A 248 -27.71 9.74 -17.76
N ILE A 249 -27.19 10.64 -18.57
CA ILE A 249 -25.82 11.18 -18.45
C ILE A 249 -25.66 11.98 -17.14
N LEU A 250 -26.65 12.81 -16.80
CA LEU A 250 -26.66 13.57 -15.56
C LEU A 250 -26.73 12.67 -14.31
N GLU A 251 -27.46 11.56 -14.40
CA GLU A 251 -27.54 10.57 -13.31
C GLU A 251 -26.23 9.80 -13.14
N GLN A 252 -25.56 9.43 -14.25
CA GLN A 252 -24.22 8.84 -14.22
C GLN A 252 -23.17 9.81 -13.66
N LEU A 253 -23.17 11.06 -14.05
CA LEU A 253 -22.27 12.09 -13.52
C LEU A 253 -22.54 12.38 -12.04
N ARG A 254 -23.80 12.37 -11.60
CA ARG A 254 -24.16 12.46 -10.18
C ARG A 254 -23.74 11.23 -9.39
N GLY A 255 -23.82 10.04 -9.99
CA GLY A 255 -23.35 8.78 -9.40
C GLY A 255 -21.83 8.78 -9.20
N MET A 256 -21.06 9.23 -10.19
CA MET A 256 -19.60 9.38 -10.10
C MET A 256 -19.21 10.41 -9.02
N ARG A 257 -19.88 11.58 -8.98
CA ARG A 257 -19.62 12.61 -7.97
C ARG A 257 -20.00 12.15 -6.56
N LYS A 258 -21.04 11.31 -6.41
CA LYS A 258 -21.43 10.71 -5.13
C LYS A 258 -20.43 9.67 -4.65
N SER A 259 -19.84 8.89 -5.55
CA SER A 259 -18.82 7.90 -5.23
C SER A 259 -17.50 8.56 -4.79
N GLU A 260 -17.09 9.66 -5.42
CA GLU A 260 -15.90 10.42 -5.00
C GLU A 260 -16.11 11.17 -3.68
N MET A 261 -17.32 11.72 -3.42
CA MET A 261 -17.64 12.36 -2.14
C MET A 261 -17.72 11.35 -0.98
N PHE A 262 -18.23 10.12 -1.21
CA PHE A 262 -18.31 9.09 -0.17
C PHE A 262 -16.92 8.57 0.26
N VAL A 263 -15.95 8.51 -0.65
CA VAL A 263 -14.59 8.07 -0.32
C VAL A 263 -13.80 9.15 0.44
N ALA A 264 -14.12 10.44 0.25
CA ALA A 264 -13.40 11.54 0.91
C ALA A 264 -13.90 11.86 2.34
N GLU A 265 -15.10 11.43 2.74
CA GLU A 265 -15.71 11.84 4.01
C GLU A 265 -15.81 10.77 5.11
N PHE A 266 -15.53 9.50 4.82
CA PHE A 266 -15.57 8.45 5.83
C PHE A 266 -14.22 8.29 6.53
N SER A 267 -13.88 9.24 7.39
CA SER A 267 -12.83 9.03 8.41
C SER A 267 -13.48 8.29 9.59
N LEU A 268 -12.99 7.06 9.90
CA LEU A 268 -13.39 6.28 11.07
C LEU A 268 -13.37 7.13 12.36
N LEU A 269 -12.43 8.06 12.46
CA LEU A 269 -12.31 9.00 13.58
C LEU A 269 -13.49 9.97 13.66
N ARG A 270 -14.03 10.45 12.54
CA ARG A 270 -15.25 11.28 12.53
C ARG A 270 -16.48 10.49 12.92
N LEU A 271 -16.59 9.23 12.48
CA LEU A 271 -17.67 8.35 12.89
C LEU A 271 -17.63 8.10 14.41
N ILE A 272 -16.46 7.75 14.95
CA ILE A 272 -16.26 7.55 16.40
C ILE A 272 -16.55 8.84 17.17
N ALA A 273 -16.07 9.99 16.72
CA ALA A 273 -16.36 11.28 17.35
C ALA A 273 -17.89 11.58 17.35
N GLY A 274 -18.58 11.29 16.25
CA GLY A 274 -20.02 11.45 16.14
C GLY A 274 -20.79 10.53 17.10
N VAL A 275 -20.41 9.26 17.19
CA VAL A 275 -21.02 8.30 18.12
C VAL A 275 -20.79 8.73 19.58
N VAL A 276 -19.57 9.14 19.93
CA VAL A 276 -19.25 9.62 21.29
C VAL A 276 -20.09 10.87 21.64
N GLN A 277 -20.33 11.77 20.70
CA GLN A 277 -21.16 12.97 20.92
C GLN A 277 -22.62 12.64 21.21
N VAL A 278 -23.16 11.53 20.74
CA VAL A 278 -24.53 11.08 21.06
C VAL A 278 -24.65 10.59 22.52
N PHE A 279 -23.57 10.00 23.05
CA PHE A 279 -23.59 9.52 24.45
C PHE A 279 -23.46 10.63 25.49
N VAL A 280 -22.90 11.80 25.14
CA VAL A 280 -22.76 12.94 26.08
C VAL A 280 -24.13 13.42 26.59
N PRO A 281 -25.13 13.78 25.74
CA PRO A 281 -26.44 14.20 26.23
C PRO A 281 -27.16 13.08 26.99
N PHE A 282 -26.94 11.80 26.66
CA PHE A 282 -27.51 10.68 27.43
C PHE A 282 -26.94 10.64 28.86
N CYS A 283 -25.63 10.81 29.04
CA CYS A 283 -25.02 10.89 30.38
C CYS A 283 -25.53 12.10 31.17
N LEU A 284 -25.76 13.23 30.51
CA LEU A 284 -26.33 14.43 31.14
C LEU A 284 -27.79 14.22 31.57
N LEU A 285 -28.60 13.57 30.75
CA LEU A 285 -29.98 13.19 31.10
C LEU A 285 -30.03 12.21 32.28
N MET A 286 -29.11 11.24 32.31
CA MET A 286 -28.97 10.33 33.45
C MET A 286 -28.57 11.06 34.73
N ALA A 287 -27.63 12.01 34.66
CA ALA A 287 -27.25 12.85 35.80
C ALA A 287 -28.44 13.66 36.30
N LEU A 288 -29.22 14.27 35.41
CA LEU A 288 -30.43 15.01 35.74
C LEU A 288 -31.52 14.12 36.37
N TRP A 289 -31.70 12.91 35.83
CA TRP A 289 -32.64 11.93 36.40
C TRP A 289 -32.24 11.49 37.81
N PHE A 290 -30.97 11.25 38.08
CA PHE A 290 -30.45 10.97 39.43
C PHE A 290 -30.59 12.16 40.39
N LEU A 291 -30.52 13.41 39.86
CA LEU A 291 -30.70 14.62 40.68
C LEU A 291 -32.16 14.85 41.06
N MET A 292 -33.11 14.47 40.18
CA MET A 292 -34.57 14.66 40.39
C MET A 292 -35.24 13.50 41.13
N GLY A 293 -34.52 12.39 41.36
CA GLY A 293 -34.99 11.23 42.08
C GLY A 293 -35.31 11.52 43.55
N THR A 294 -36.30 10.85 44.12
CA THR A 294 -36.74 11.01 45.51
C THR A 294 -35.71 10.53 46.54
N THR A 295 -34.77 9.67 46.12
CA THR A 295 -33.61 9.25 46.91
C THR A 295 -32.36 9.89 46.27
N ARG A 296 -31.70 10.78 47.03
CA ARG A 296 -30.54 11.53 46.53
C ARG A 296 -29.32 10.60 46.45
N HIS A 297 -28.89 10.31 45.22
CA HIS A 297 -27.69 9.52 44.93
C HIS A 297 -26.56 10.41 44.40
N ASP A 298 -26.02 11.28 45.27
CA ASP A 298 -25.00 12.27 44.87
C ASP A 298 -23.80 11.63 44.17
N ASN A 299 -23.36 10.44 44.61
CA ASN A 299 -22.27 9.70 43.98
C ASN A 299 -22.59 9.34 42.50
N ASN A 300 -23.82 8.95 42.17
CA ASN A 300 -24.19 8.59 40.82
C ASN A 300 -24.26 9.81 39.89
N VAL A 301 -24.63 10.99 40.42
CA VAL A 301 -24.59 12.26 39.70
C VAL A 301 -23.15 12.61 39.35
N PHE A 302 -22.23 12.54 40.28
CA PHE A 302 -20.81 12.81 40.03
C PHE A 302 -20.18 11.82 39.03
N VAL A 303 -20.54 10.56 39.12
CA VAL A 303 -20.09 9.53 38.15
C VAL A 303 -20.62 9.85 36.74
N ALA A 304 -21.89 10.13 36.57
CA ALA A 304 -22.50 10.46 35.28
C ALA A 304 -21.89 11.74 34.68
N LEU A 305 -21.67 12.78 35.48
CA LEU A 305 -20.98 14.00 35.02
C LEU A 305 -19.52 13.76 34.65
N GLY A 306 -18.81 12.95 35.44
CA GLY A 306 -17.43 12.54 35.13
C GLY A 306 -17.33 11.82 33.78
N PHE A 307 -18.23 10.89 33.49
CA PHE A 307 -18.32 10.23 32.18
C PHE A 307 -18.62 11.21 31.05
N ALA A 308 -19.57 12.14 31.22
CA ALA A 308 -19.87 13.14 30.22
C ALA A 308 -18.67 14.03 29.87
N ILE A 309 -17.91 14.49 30.87
CA ILE A 309 -16.69 15.29 30.69
C ILE A 309 -15.61 14.49 29.99
N THR A 310 -15.40 13.23 30.38
CA THR A 310 -14.39 12.36 29.75
C THR A 310 -14.72 12.08 28.28
N LEU A 311 -15.98 11.79 27.95
CA LEU A 311 -16.44 11.58 26.59
C LEU A 311 -16.28 12.85 25.74
N GLN A 312 -16.60 14.03 26.31
CA GLN A 312 -16.48 15.31 25.60
C GLN A 312 -15.02 15.66 25.30
N THR A 313 -14.11 15.44 26.27
CA THR A 313 -12.68 15.67 26.06
C THR A 313 -12.09 14.71 25.02
N MET A 314 -12.53 13.45 25.03
CA MET A 314 -12.13 12.44 24.06
C MET A 314 -12.61 12.81 22.64
N ALA A 315 -13.86 13.22 22.48
CA ALA A 315 -14.40 13.69 21.20
C ALA A 315 -13.66 14.92 20.67
N MET A 316 -13.33 15.88 21.55
CA MET A 316 -12.59 17.09 21.19
C MET A 316 -11.14 16.77 20.78
N THR A 317 -10.49 15.81 21.47
CA THR A 317 -9.16 15.32 21.10
C THR A 317 -9.14 14.70 19.70
N PHE A 318 -10.11 13.85 19.38
CA PHE A 318 -10.26 13.27 18.04
C PHE A 318 -10.48 14.35 16.97
N TYR A 319 -11.24 15.39 17.28
CA TYR A 319 -11.51 16.50 16.35
C TYR A 319 -10.26 17.34 16.09
N VAL A 320 -9.48 17.65 17.13
CA VAL A 320 -8.22 18.40 17.03
C VAL A 320 -7.13 17.60 16.31
N MET A 321 -7.02 16.30 16.58
CA MET A 321 -6.06 15.42 15.87
C MET A 321 -6.37 15.33 14.38
N HIS A 322 -7.64 15.45 13.99
CA HIS A 322 -8.03 15.40 12.57
C HIS A 322 -7.89 16.75 11.86
N GLY A 323 -8.01 17.87 12.55
CA GLY A 323 -7.85 19.23 12.00
C GLY A 323 -6.41 19.69 11.80
N ARG A 324 -5.41 18.87 12.21
CA ARG A 324 -3.96 19.12 12.04
C ARG A 324 -3.31 18.33 10.90
N ARG A 325 -4.09 17.71 10.02
CA ARG A 325 -3.61 17.03 8.81
C ARG A 325 -4.07 17.73 7.55
#